data_49acbe3f8975ab4241f525d3a8053c33
#
_entry.id   49acbe3f8975ab4241f525d3a8053c33
#
_cell.length_a   1.000
_cell.length_b   1.000
_cell.length_c   1.000
_cell.angle_alpha   90.00
_cell.angle_beta   90.00
_cell.angle_gamma   90.00
#
_symmetry.space_group_name_H-M   'P 1'
#
loop_
_entity.id
_entity.type
_entity.pdbx_description
1 polymer ?
#
loop_
_entity_poly.entity_id
_entity_poly.type
_entity_poly.pdbx_seq_one_letter_code
_entity_poly.pdbx_strand_id
1 'polypeptide(L)'
;MKRLNEKTNKPFKMRDVRKDGYIFDCYITSVKQKNGYYKEMWRSPDGFKKRMKRKNERKKEIYKIISDDYNKIKTDRGCAYCGYNENGVALDFHHINPKEKIIEVSRVWKTGWKQQEKAKKEKEKCILLCAICHRIEEQKLKKENKKYE
;
A
#
# COMPACT_ATOMS: atom_id res chain seq x y z
N MET A 1 -18.27 15.53 -17.56
CA MET A 1 -18.92 15.53 -16.22
C MET A 1 -19.33 14.12 -15.84
N LYS A 2 -19.46 13.78 -14.57
CA LYS A 2 -20.00 12.50 -14.09
C LYS A 2 -21.50 12.63 -13.86
N ARG A 3 -22.31 11.65 -14.37
CA ARG A 3 -23.73 11.60 -14.08
C ARG A 3 -23.96 11.29 -12.58
N LEU A 4 -24.96 11.90 -11.99
CA LEU A 4 -25.29 11.71 -10.59
C LEU A 4 -26.27 10.55 -10.43
N ASN A 5 -26.13 9.84 -9.32
CA ASN A 5 -27.08 8.83 -8.87
C ASN A 5 -28.34 9.56 -8.35
N GLU A 6 -29.50 9.24 -8.91
CA GLU A 6 -30.79 9.87 -8.56
C GLU A 6 -31.16 9.77 -7.08
N LYS A 7 -30.73 8.68 -6.40
CA LYS A 7 -31.02 8.47 -4.99
C LYS A 7 -30.14 9.29 -4.05
N THR A 8 -28.89 9.55 -4.44
CA THR A 8 -27.90 10.15 -3.53
C THR A 8 -27.48 11.55 -3.95
N ASN A 9 -27.88 11.98 -5.14
CA ASN A 9 -27.45 13.22 -5.80
C ASN A 9 -25.93 13.39 -5.87
N LYS A 10 -25.18 12.28 -5.90
CA LYS A 10 -23.72 12.20 -5.96
C LYS A 10 -23.29 11.35 -7.15
N PRO A 11 -22.04 11.49 -7.66
CA PRO A 11 -21.52 10.59 -8.67
C PRO A 11 -21.59 9.14 -8.21
N PHE A 12 -21.90 8.21 -9.13
CA PHE A 12 -21.92 6.78 -8.83
C PHE A 12 -20.59 6.33 -8.24
N LYS A 13 -20.66 5.50 -7.21
CA LYS A 13 -19.52 4.85 -6.59
C LYS A 13 -19.45 3.39 -7.02
N MET A 14 -18.25 2.84 -7.06
CA MET A 14 -18.06 1.41 -7.32
C MET A 14 -18.93 0.58 -6.37
N ARG A 15 -19.66 -0.38 -6.90
CA ARG A 15 -20.67 -1.25 -6.26
C ARG A 15 -22.07 -0.63 -6.10
N ASP A 16 -22.33 0.58 -6.55
CA ASP A 16 -23.71 1.04 -6.66
C ASP A 16 -24.47 0.10 -7.61
N VAL A 17 -25.72 -0.23 -7.24
CA VAL A 17 -26.55 -1.17 -7.99
C VAL A 17 -27.67 -0.41 -8.69
N ARG A 18 -27.85 -0.65 -9.98
CA ARG A 18 -28.94 -0.13 -10.81
C ARG A 18 -30.20 -0.99 -10.61
N LYS A 19 -31.38 -0.48 -10.98
CA LYS A 19 -32.68 -1.17 -10.82
C LYS A 19 -32.73 -2.56 -11.51
N ASP A 20 -32.01 -2.73 -12.60
CA ASP A 20 -31.87 -4.00 -13.35
C ASP A 20 -30.80 -4.96 -12.79
N GLY A 21 -30.25 -4.66 -11.60
CA GLY A 21 -29.27 -5.50 -10.92
C GLY A 21 -27.82 -5.32 -11.39
N TYR A 22 -27.57 -4.46 -12.38
CA TYR A 22 -26.20 -4.19 -12.83
C TYR A 22 -25.43 -3.36 -11.79
N ILE A 23 -24.16 -3.67 -11.62
CA ILE A 23 -23.26 -3.09 -10.63
C ILE A 23 -22.37 -2.05 -11.32
N PHE A 24 -22.30 -0.84 -10.75
CA PHE A 24 -21.43 0.20 -11.25
C PHE A 24 -19.95 -0.14 -10.99
N ASP A 25 -19.15 -0.07 -12.03
CA ASP A 25 -17.73 -0.38 -11.99
C ASP A 25 -16.87 0.89 -11.96
N CYS A 26 -16.99 1.73 -12.98
CA CYS A 26 -16.23 2.98 -13.08
C CYS A 26 -16.81 3.91 -14.13
N TYR A 27 -16.31 5.15 -14.16
CA TYR A 27 -16.44 6.04 -15.30
C TYR A 27 -15.26 5.88 -16.25
N ILE A 28 -15.52 5.82 -17.56
CA ILE A 28 -14.49 5.87 -18.59
C ILE A 28 -14.22 7.35 -18.89
N THR A 29 -13.20 7.90 -18.26
CA THR A 29 -12.91 9.33 -18.33
C THR A 29 -12.21 9.75 -19.63
N SER A 30 -11.66 8.81 -20.38
CA SER A 30 -11.04 9.05 -21.70
C SER A 30 -12.07 9.33 -22.81
N VAL A 31 -13.35 8.99 -22.57
CA VAL A 31 -14.42 9.14 -23.56
C VAL A 31 -15.54 9.96 -22.96
N LYS A 32 -15.77 11.16 -23.51
CA LYS A 32 -16.99 11.95 -23.25
C LYS A 32 -18.07 11.57 -24.26
N GLN A 33 -19.27 11.37 -23.78
CA GLN A 33 -20.45 11.18 -24.63
C GLN A 33 -20.91 12.54 -25.21
N LYS A 34 -21.75 12.51 -26.27
CA LYS A 34 -22.30 13.72 -26.90
C LYS A 34 -23.02 14.68 -25.93
N ASN A 35 -23.58 14.12 -24.84
CA ASN A 35 -24.24 14.88 -23.76
C ASN A 35 -23.28 15.48 -22.72
N GLY A 36 -21.97 15.43 -22.95
CA GLY A 36 -20.93 15.99 -22.06
C GLY A 36 -20.59 15.13 -20.84
N TYR A 37 -21.26 14.00 -20.63
CA TYR A 37 -20.98 13.08 -19.51
C TYR A 37 -19.93 12.03 -19.88
N TYR A 38 -19.21 11.53 -18.88
CA TYR A 38 -18.34 10.37 -19.04
C TYR A 38 -19.16 9.08 -19.20
N LYS A 39 -18.68 8.18 -20.04
CA LYS A 39 -19.31 6.87 -20.22
C LYS A 39 -19.24 6.05 -18.92
N GLU A 40 -20.37 5.53 -18.50
CA GLU A 40 -20.49 4.64 -17.35
C GLU A 40 -20.22 3.19 -17.75
N MET A 41 -19.49 2.47 -16.92
CA MET A 41 -19.29 1.05 -17.05
C MET A 41 -20.11 0.31 -15.99
N TRP A 42 -21.10 -0.42 -16.45
CA TRP A 42 -21.96 -1.28 -15.64
C TRP A 42 -21.69 -2.74 -16.00
N ARG A 43 -21.73 -3.61 -15.01
CA ARG A 43 -21.51 -5.05 -15.19
C ARG A 43 -22.62 -5.85 -14.53
N SER A 44 -22.94 -7.00 -15.12
CA SER A 44 -23.73 -8.01 -14.42
C SER A 44 -23.02 -8.45 -13.13
N PRO A 45 -23.75 -8.95 -12.11
CA PRO A 45 -23.14 -9.42 -10.86
C PRO A 45 -21.98 -10.39 -11.06
N ASP A 46 -22.13 -11.35 -11.99
CA ASP A 46 -21.08 -12.31 -12.30
C ASP A 46 -19.89 -11.68 -13.03
N GLY A 47 -20.15 -10.78 -13.97
CA GLY A 47 -19.11 -10.02 -14.66
C GLY A 47 -18.31 -9.16 -13.70
N PHE A 48 -18.96 -8.53 -12.72
CA PHE A 48 -18.32 -7.76 -11.68
C PHE A 48 -17.46 -8.64 -10.76
N LYS A 49 -17.99 -9.80 -10.34
CA LYS A 49 -17.27 -10.80 -9.52
C LYS A 49 -15.99 -11.29 -10.23
N LYS A 50 -16.10 -11.71 -11.49
CA LYS A 50 -14.97 -12.16 -12.32
C LYS A 50 -13.90 -11.08 -12.44
N ARG A 51 -14.30 -9.82 -12.69
CA ARG A 51 -13.38 -8.69 -12.77
C ARG A 51 -12.66 -8.43 -11.43
N MET A 52 -13.39 -8.43 -10.32
CA MET A 52 -12.80 -8.22 -9.01
C MET A 52 -11.82 -9.32 -8.63
N LYS A 53 -12.15 -10.58 -8.94
CA LYS A 53 -11.24 -11.72 -8.73
C LYS A 53 -9.92 -11.49 -9.48
N ARG A 54 -9.99 -11.23 -10.81
CA ARG A 54 -8.80 -10.97 -11.64
C ARG A 54 -7.99 -9.76 -11.15
N LYS A 55 -8.66 -8.68 -10.73
CA LYS A 55 -7.99 -7.49 -10.16
C LYS A 55 -7.23 -7.84 -8.87
N ASN A 56 -7.84 -8.64 -8.00
CA ASN A 56 -7.21 -9.04 -6.74
C ASN A 56 -6.04 -10.01 -6.96
N GLU A 57 -6.15 -10.94 -7.91
CA GLU A 57 -5.07 -11.84 -8.31
C GLU A 57 -3.86 -11.02 -8.81
N ARG A 58 -4.07 -10.13 -9.78
CA ARG A 58 -3.01 -9.24 -10.29
C ARG A 58 -2.38 -8.39 -9.18
N LYS A 59 -3.21 -7.90 -8.24
CA LYS A 59 -2.70 -7.14 -7.10
C LYS A 59 -1.81 -7.98 -6.19
N LYS A 60 -2.18 -9.25 -5.95
CA LYS A 60 -1.36 -10.20 -5.16
C LYS A 60 -0.03 -10.48 -5.85
N GLU A 61 -0.03 -10.70 -7.17
CA GLU A 61 1.19 -10.93 -7.95
C GLU A 61 2.16 -9.74 -7.85
N ILE A 62 1.65 -8.52 -8.09
CA ILE A 62 2.45 -7.30 -7.97
C ILE A 62 3.01 -7.15 -6.54
N TYR A 63 2.21 -7.42 -5.51
CA TYR A 63 2.67 -7.34 -4.14
C TYR A 63 3.74 -8.38 -3.82
N LYS A 64 3.63 -9.59 -4.39
CA LYS A 64 4.65 -10.61 -4.23
C LYS A 64 5.98 -10.16 -4.82
N ILE A 65 5.98 -9.69 -6.07
CA ILE A 65 7.20 -9.21 -6.75
C ILE A 65 7.87 -8.11 -5.92
N ILE A 66 7.10 -7.09 -5.50
CA ILE A 66 7.66 -5.98 -4.72
C ILE A 66 8.18 -6.47 -3.35
N SER A 67 7.49 -7.42 -2.72
CA SER A 67 7.93 -8.02 -1.44
C SER A 67 9.22 -8.80 -1.58
N ASP A 68 9.35 -9.57 -2.66
CA ASP A 68 10.54 -10.37 -2.94
C ASP A 68 11.76 -9.46 -3.21
N ASP A 69 11.59 -8.40 -3.99
CA ASP A 69 12.63 -7.36 -4.21
C ASP A 69 13.05 -6.68 -2.91
N TYR A 70 12.08 -6.36 -2.04
CA TYR A 70 12.36 -5.77 -0.74
C TYR A 70 13.12 -6.72 0.19
N ASN A 71 12.72 -8.00 0.21
CA ASN A 71 13.40 -9.01 1.01
C ASN A 71 14.83 -9.22 0.52
N LYS A 72 15.05 -9.21 -0.80
CA LYS A 72 16.39 -9.28 -1.39
C LYS A 72 17.27 -8.11 -0.92
N ILE A 73 16.77 -6.87 -1.02
CA ILE A 73 17.51 -5.68 -0.53
C ILE A 73 17.87 -5.81 0.95
N LYS A 74 16.99 -6.39 1.76
CA LYS A 74 17.24 -6.60 3.18
C LYS A 74 18.28 -7.68 3.44
N THR A 75 18.20 -8.81 2.74
CA THR A 75 19.20 -9.90 2.87
C THR A 75 20.58 -9.48 2.35
N ASP A 76 20.64 -8.71 1.28
CA ASP A 76 21.92 -8.19 0.75
C ASP A 76 22.64 -7.26 1.75
N ARG A 77 21.88 -6.54 2.59
CA ARG A 77 22.45 -5.63 3.62
C ARG A 77 22.69 -6.32 4.97
N GLY A 78 21.78 -7.21 5.37
CA GLY A 78 21.80 -7.85 6.67
C GLY A 78 21.50 -6.94 7.86
N CYS A 79 21.49 -7.51 9.06
CA CYS A 79 21.32 -6.80 10.32
C CYS A 79 22.57 -6.01 10.67
N ALA A 80 22.44 -4.70 10.92
CA ALA A 80 23.58 -3.83 11.25
C ALA A 80 24.30 -4.19 12.55
N TYR A 81 23.63 -4.93 13.48
CA TYR A 81 24.22 -5.27 14.77
C TYR A 81 24.79 -6.69 14.83
N CYS A 82 24.10 -7.69 14.29
CA CYS A 82 24.52 -9.09 14.40
C CYS A 82 24.87 -9.74 13.04
N GLY A 83 24.73 -9.03 11.94
CA GLY A 83 25.04 -9.55 10.60
C GLY A 83 24.01 -10.54 10.04
N TYR A 84 22.92 -10.86 10.76
CA TYR A 84 21.91 -11.79 10.26
C TYR A 84 21.34 -11.35 8.91
N ASN A 85 21.38 -12.22 7.90
CA ASN A 85 20.94 -11.93 6.53
C ASN A 85 20.24 -13.08 5.81
N GLU A 86 19.89 -14.16 6.51
CA GLU A 86 19.32 -15.36 5.87
C GLU A 86 17.90 -15.12 5.33
N ASN A 87 17.08 -14.33 6.04
CA ASN A 87 15.69 -14.12 5.65
C ASN A 87 15.27 -12.67 5.83
N GLY A 88 14.89 -12.01 4.71
CA GLY A 88 14.47 -10.61 4.69
C GLY A 88 13.18 -10.34 5.48
N VAL A 89 12.34 -11.36 5.72
CA VAL A 89 11.13 -11.21 6.55
C VAL A 89 11.49 -10.93 8.00
N ALA A 90 12.61 -11.48 8.49
CA ALA A 90 13.11 -11.26 9.84
C ALA A 90 13.89 -9.96 10.03
N LEU A 91 14.03 -9.16 8.99
CA LEU A 91 14.76 -7.89 8.98
C LEU A 91 13.79 -6.71 8.86
N ASP A 92 13.90 -5.73 9.76
CA ASP A 92 13.08 -4.53 9.81
C ASP A 92 13.90 -3.24 9.63
N PHE A 93 13.29 -2.25 8.98
CA PHE A 93 13.86 -0.90 8.91
C PHE A 93 13.57 -0.16 10.22
N HIS A 94 14.61 0.13 10.97
CA HIS A 94 14.55 0.86 12.23
C HIS A 94 15.05 2.29 12.04
N HIS A 95 14.23 3.29 12.38
CA HIS A 95 14.62 4.70 12.28
C HIS A 95 15.67 5.02 13.36
N ILE A 96 16.82 5.57 12.93
CA ILE A 96 17.88 6.00 13.84
C ILE A 96 17.35 7.08 14.80
N ASN A 97 16.58 8.02 14.27
CA ASN A 97 15.88 9.03 15.06
C ASN A 97 14.36 8.87 14.89
N PRO A 98 13.64 8.36 15.91
CA PRO A 98 12.17 8.19 15.81
C PRO A 98 11.40 9.50 15.58
N LYS A 99 11.94 10.66 15.98
CA LYS A 99 11.31 11.97 15.78
C LYS A 99 11.29 12.43 14.33
N GLU A 100 12.19 11.91 13.50
CA GLU A 100 12.28 12.23 12.07
C GLU A 100 11.46 11.28 11.17
N LYS A 101 10.76 10.33 11.79
CA LYS A 101 9.91 9.37 11.08
C LYS A 101 8.71 10.06 10.44
N ILE A 102 8.64 10.01 9.10
CA ILE A 102 7.50 10.55 8.33
C ILE A 102 6.54 9.42 7.93
N ILE A 103 7.09 8.26 7.53
CA ILE A 103 6.30 7.12 7.08
C ILE A 103 6.90 5.79 7.55
N GLU A 104 6.06 4.77 7.64
CA GLU A 104 6.54 3.41 7.88
C GLU A 104 7.04 2.79 6.57
N VAL A 105 8.34 2.59 6.46
CA VAL A 105 8.98 1.98 5.29
C VAL A 105 8.37 0.60 4.96
N SER A 106 8.05 -0.20 5.97
CA SER A 106 7.44 -1.53 5.80
C SER A 106 6.04 -1.52 5.13
N ARG A 107 5.34 -0.40 5.14
CA ARG A 107 4.00 -0.27 4.52
C ARG A 107 4.01 0.31 3.12
N VAL A 108 5.13 0.87 2.69
CA VAL A 108 5.18 1.67 1.47
C VAL A 108 5.03 0.85 0.19
N TRP A 109 5.50 -0.40 0.19
CA TRP A 109 5.32 -1.28 -0.95
C TRP A 109 3.83 -1.60 -1.25
N LYS A 110 2.91 -1.36 -0.28
CA LYS A 110 1.46 -1.50 -0.48
C LYS A 110 0.81 -0.29 -1.16
N THR A 111 1.55 0.78 -1.37
CA THR A 111 1.04 2.06 -1.84
C THR A 111 1.54 2.38 -3.25
N GLY A 112 0.94 3.36 -3.92
CA GLY A 112 1.29 3.73 -5.29
C GLY A 112 2.66 4.39 -5.43
N TRP A 113 3.09 4.59 -6.69
CA TRP A 113 4.40 5.14 -7.09
C TRP A 113 4.90 6.34 -6.27
N LYS A 114 4.05 7.33 -6.02
CA LYS A 114 4.43 8.53 -5.25
C LYS A 114 4.88 8.22 -3.82
N GLN A 115 4.35 7.16 -3.23
CA GLN A 115 4.73 6.73 -1.89
C GLN A 115 6.04 5.94 -1.90
N GLN A 116 6.32 5.22 -2.98
CA GLN A 116 7.57 4.48 -3.14
C GLN A 116 8.79 5.42 -3.19
N GLU A 117 8.65 6.58 -3.86
CA GLU A 117 9.70 7.60 -3.86
C GLU A 117 9.96 8.19 -2.46
N LYS A 118 8.88 8.43 -1.69
CA LYS A 118 9.03 8.86 -0.28
C LYS A 118 9.71 7.79 0.56
N ALA A 119 9.40 6.51 0.33
CA ALA A 119 10.03 5.43 1.06
C ALA A 119 11.51 5.24 0.75
N LYS A 120 11.93 5.51 -0.47
CA LYS A 120 13.36 5.49 -0.80
C LYS A 120 14.13 6.49 0.06
N LYS A 121 13.61 7.71 0.19
CA LYS A 121 14.20 8.74 1.06
C LYS A 121 14.13 8.38 2.54
N GLU A 122 13.03 7.76 2.97
CA GLU A 122 12.86 7.37 4.36
C GLU A 122 13.79 6.20 4.77
N LYS A 123 14.12 5.30 3.84
CA LYS A 123 15.10 4.23 4.07
C LYS A 123 16.50 4.74 4.43
N GLU A 124 16.87 5.91 3.93
CA GLU A 124 18.18 6.53 4.21
C GLU A 124 18.32 6.93 5.67
N LYS A 125 17.19 7.13 6.36
CA LYS A 125 17.13 7.44 7.79
C LYS A 125 17.06 6.21 8.69
N CYS A 126 17.10 5.00 8.09
CA CYS A 126 16.91 3.74 8.79
C CYS A 126 18.17 2.88 8.71
N ILE A 127 18.41 2.16 9.80
CA ILE A 127 19.28 0.97 9.80
C ILE A 127 18.44 -0.29 9.68
N LEU A 128 19.03 -1.36 9.21
CA LEU A 128 18.38 -2.65 9.14
C LEU A 128 18.72 -3.45 10.39
N LEU A 129 17.71 -3.93 11.09
CA LEU A 129 17.87 -4.75 12.29
C LEU A 129 17.06 -6.03 12.16
N CYS A 130 17.59 -7.15 12.63
CA CYS A 130 16.78 -8.36 12.81
C CYS A 130 15.77 -8.14 13.93
N ALA A 131 14.70 -8.94 13.96
CA ALA A 131 13.61 -8.81 14.92
C ALA A 131 14.09 -8.82 16.40
N ILE A 132 15.16 -9.54 16.70
CA ILE A 132 15.76 -9.58 18.04
C ILE A 132 16.49 -8.28 18.36
N CYS A 133 17.41 -7.86 17.49
CA CYS A 133 18.16 -6.61 17.68
C CYS A 133 17.23 -5.40 17.72
N HIS A 134 16.18 -5.39 16.89
CA HIS A 134 15.16 -4.34 16.87
C HIS A 134 14.43 -4.20 18.22
N ARG A 135 14.00 -5.33 18.81
CA ARG A 135 13.35 -5.33 20.13
C ARG A 135 14.29 -4.87 21.26
N ILE A 136 15.55 -5.25 21.20
CA ILE A 136 16.57 -4.82 22.18
C ILE A 136 16.74 -3.28 22.09
N GLU A 137 16.83 -2.75 20.88
CA GLU A 137 16.98 -1.32 20.67
C GLU A 137 15.74 -0.52 21.13
N GLU A 138 14.54 -0.98 20.81
CA GLU A 138 13.31 -0.38 21.32
C GLU A 138 13.24 -0.38 22.85
N GLN A 139 13.74 -1.42 23.50
CA GLN A 139 13.79 -1.49 24.96
C GLN A 139 14.75 -0.44 25.55
N LYS A 140 15.92 -0.22 24.94
CA LYS A 140 16.87 0.81 25.35
C LYS A 140 16.24 2.19 25.25
N LEU A 141 15.65 2.52 24.09
CA LEU A 141 14.98 3.80 23.86
C LEU A 141 13.84 4.07 24.87
N LYS A 142 13.06 3.05 25.22
CA LYS A 142 12.01 3.18 26.24
C LYS A 142 12.56 3.44 27.63
N LYS A 143 13.69 2.84 27.99
CA LYS A 143 14.35 3.10 29.28
C LYS A 143 14.95 4.49 29.37
N GLU A 144 15.53 4.98 28.28
CA GLU A 144 16.07 6.33 28.17
C GLU A 144 14.97 7.38 28.30
N ASN A 145 13.86 7.23 27.58
CA ASN A 145 12.73 8.16 27.64
C ASN A 145 12.09 8.22 29.04
N LYS A 146 11.99 7.10 29.76
CA LYS A 146 11.48 7.08 31.15
C LYS A 146 12.40 7.73 32.18
N LYS A 147 13.65 8.00 31.83
CA LYS A 147 14.62 8.65 32.73
C LYS A 147 14.48 10.18 32.76
N TYR A 148 13.65 10.74 31.85
CA TYR A 148 13.43 12.16 31.68
C TYR A 148 11.96 12.58 31.96
N GLU A 149 11.10 11.67 32.41
CA GLU A 149 9.80 11.92 33.03
C GLU A 149 9.93 11.89 34.57
#